data_b71ca4564fad767372343fcab06241bf
#
_entry.id   b71ca4564fad767372343fcab06241bf
#
_cell.length_a   1.000
_cell.length_b   1.000
_cell.length_c   1.000
_cell.angle_alpha   90.00
_cell.angle_beta   90.00
_cell.angle_gamma   90.00
#
_symmetry.space_group_name_H-M   'P 1'
#
loop_
_entity.id
_entity.type
_entity.pdbx_description
1 polymer ?
#
loop_
_entity_poly.entity_id
_entity_poly.type
_entity_poly.pdbx_seq_one_letter_code
_entity_poly.pdbx_strand_id
1 'polypeptide(L)'
;MSEISRRAFIKNGATTVAAAGLFSACAFELNANPLGLPIGCQTWPVREGIAKDFPGTIKQLAAAGFHHIEMCSPVGYDDSGFGGLAKYKGSELRTMLNDWGVSCISSHFGMEELRKDQEGRIAWAKDLGLTQMLVASLGGPKNPTMDDVKRAADEYNKMGERAAAAGIQQGLHNEDFETSSVDGHRTYDLLFGLLDPKLVKFQFQVSTISEGFDAAEYFNKYPGRFISMHVQGWDAKTKKIVPVGQGTLDWKKIFAGAKTGGVKNYFVEMDFPMMKVSVPYLRKLQV
;
A
#
# COMPACT_ATOMS: atom_id res chain seq x y z
N MET A 1 -10.36 -29.54 -63.21
CA MET A 1 -10.06 -28.92 -61.92
C MET A 1 -11.12 -27.89 -61.65
N SER A 2 -12.10 -28.21 -60.80
CA SER A 2 -13.24 -27.34 -60.54
C SER A 2 -12.93 -26.43 -59.34
N GLU A 3 -13.07 -25.14 -59.53
CA GLU A 3 -12.93 -24.12 -58.47
C GLU A 3 -14.01 -24.32 -57.42
N ILE A 4 -13.60 -24.53 -56.18
CA ILE A 4 -14.50 -24.54 -55.01
C ILE A 4 -14.72 -23.09 -54.61
N SER A 5 -15.93 -22.60 -54.86
CA SER A 5 -16.34 -21.23 -54.55
C SER A 5 -16.31 -20.98 -53.02
N ARG A 6 -15.82 -19.81 -52.62
CA ARG A 6 -15.77 -19.32 -51.20
C ARG A 6 -17.13 -19.35 -50.47
N ARG A 7 -18.25 -19.48 -51.21
CA ARG A 7 -19.60 -19.58 -50.63
C ARG A 7 -19.95 -20.99 -50.15
N ALA A 8 -19.25 -22.05 -50.61
CA ALA A 8 -19.49 -23.42 -50.13
C ALA A 8 -18.80 -23.68 -48.77
N PHE A 9 -17.76 -22.91 -48.43
CA PHE A 9 -17.03 -23.05 -47.18
C PHE A 9 -17.80 -22.49 -45.96
N ILE A 10 -18.75 -21.57 -46.18
CA ILE A 10 -19.52 -20.93 -45.10
C ILE A 10 -20.77 -21.70 -44.71
N LYS A 11 -21.23 -22.65 -45.53
CA LYS A 11 -22.45 -23.44 -45.23
C LYS A 11 -22.25 -24.75 -44.47
N ASN A 12 -21.05 -25.28 -44.40
CA ASN A 12 -20.77 -26.56 -43.73
C ASN A 12 -19.96 -26.43 -42.41
N GLY A 13 -19.83 -25.23 -41.85
CA GLY A 13 -19.11 -24.97 -40.60
C GLY A 13 -20.00 -24.70 -39.39
N ALA A 14 -21.31 -24.98 -39.45
CA ALA A 14 -22.24 -24.59 -38.38
C ALA A 14 -22.80 -25.83 -37.64
N THR A 15 -21.91 -26.73 -37.25
CA THR A 15 -22.20 -27.72 -36.19
C THR A 15 -20.95 -27.90 -35.35
N THR A 16 -20.60 -26.86 -34.65
CA THR A 16 -19.65 -26.94 -33.54
C THR A 16 -20.45 -26.85 -32.26
N VAL A 17 -20.49 -27.93 -31.57
CA VAL A 17 -20.95 -28.13 -30.21
C VAL A 17 -20.56 -26.94 -29.38
N ALA A 18 -21.56 -26.20 -28.89
CA ALA A 18 -21.40 -25.29 -27.78
C ALA A 18 -21.08 -26.11 -26.53
N ALA A 19 -19.80 -26.45 -26.36
CA ALA A 19 -19.28 -26.72 -25.05
C ALA A 19 -19.30 -25.36 -24.32
N ALA A 20 -20.42 -25.06 -23.66
CA ALA A 20 -20.50 -24.05 -22.66
C ALA A 20 -19.54 -24.44 -21.53
N GLY A 21 -18.27 -24.13 -21.71
CA GLY A 21 -17.37 -24.00 -20.60
C GLY A 21 -17.99 -22.94 -19.72
N LEU A 22 -18.59 -23.34 -18.64
CA LEU A 22 -18.86 -22.52 -17.49
C LEU A 22 -17.50 -22.02 -16.99
N PHE A 23 -16.92 -21.01 -17.68
CA PHE A 23 -16.14 -20.03 -17.01
C PHE A 23 -17.18 -19.35 -16.10
N SER A 24 -17.26 -19.84 -14.87
CA SER A 24 -17.67 -19.01 -13.75
C SER A 24 -16.66 -17.87 -13.75
N ALA A 25 -16.91 -16.86 -14.60
CA ALA A 25 -16.51 -15.53 -14.30
C ALA A 25 -17.15 -15.31 -12.92
N CYS A 26 -16.36 -15.48 -11.85
CA CYS A 26 -16.60 -14.71 -10.68
C CYS A 26 -16.66 -13.28 -11.24
N ALA A 27 -17.87 -12.81 -11.49
CA ALA A 27 -18.13 -11.40 -11.57
C ALA A 27 -17.63 -10.92 -10.20
N PHE A 28 -16.36 -10.46 -10.18
CA PHE A 28 -15.97 -9.49 -9.21
C PHE A 28 -17.02 -8.40 -9.44
N GLU A 29 -18.07 -8.42 -8.62
CA GLU A 29 -18.85 -7.22 -8.46
C GLU A 29 -17.77 -6.16 -8.25
N LEU A 30 -17.65 -5.28 -9.23
CA LEU A 30 -16.97 -4.01 -9.10
C LEU A 30 -17.80 -3.23 -8.06
N ASN A 31 -17.75 -3.72 -6.83
CA ASN A 31 -18.20 -2.99 -5.68
C ASN A 31 -17.48 -1.65 -5.79
N ALA A 32 -18.20 -0.59 -5.69
CA ALA A 32 -17.71 0.77 -5.83
C ALA A 32 -16.72 1.06 -4.69
N ASN A 33 -15.53 0.48 -4.80
CA ASN A 33 -14.43 0.80 -3.91
C ASN A 33 -13.99 2.23 -4.20
N PRO A 34 -13.57 2.99 -3.22
CA PRO A 34 -13.01 4.31 -3.47
C PRO A 34 -11.90 4.21 -4.51
N LEU A 35 -11.92 5.11 -5.50
CA LEU A 35 -10.96 5.14 -6.63
C LEU A 35 -10.99 3.90 -7.55
N GLY A 36 -11.92 2.96 -7.38
CA GLY A 36 -11.91 1.68 -8.11
C GLY A 36 -10.74 0.76 -7.74
N LEU A 37 -10.12 0.96 -6.60
CA LEU A 37 -8.97 0.19 -6.12
C LEU A 37 -9.40 -0.92 -5.16
N PRO A 38 -8.72 -2.07 -5.14
CA PRO A 38 -8.93 -3.11 -4.12
C PRO A 38 -8.72 -2.57 -2.71
N ILE A 39 -9.55 -3.03 -1.77
CA ILE A 39 -9.35 -2.68 -0.36
C ILE A 39 -8.15 -3.45 0.16
N GLY A 40 -7.13 -2.70 0.61
CA GLY A 40 -5.93 -3.24 1.24
C GLY A 40 -5.93 -3.07 2.75
N CYS A 41 -5.06 -3.80 3.44
CA CYS A 41 -4.75 -3.55 4.84
C CYS A 41 -3.25 -3.59 5.12
N GLN A 42 -2.81 -2.76 6.06
CA GLN A 42 -1.49 -2.88 6.67
C GLN A 42 -1.53 -3.97 7.73
N THR A 43 -0.48 -4.80 7.77
CA THR A 43 -0.42 -5.96 8.67
C THR A 43 0.18 -5.67 10.04
N TRP A 44 0.71 -4.48 10.27
CA TRP A 44 1.26 -4.08 11.57
C TRP A 44 0.29 -4.26 12.75
N PRO A 45 -1.00 -3.85 12.63
CA PRO A 45 -1.94 -4.02 13.75
C PRO A 45 -2.25 -5.48 14.08
N VAL A 46 -1.99 -6.42 13.17
CA VAL A 46 -2.21 -7.87 13.37
C VAL A 46 -0.92 -8.67 13.52
N ARG A 47 0.22 -8.00 13.74
CA ARG A 47 1.56 -8.60 13.83
C ARG A 47 1.70 -9.73 14.86
N GLU A 48 0.98 -9.64 15.99
CA GLU A 48 0.97 -10.71 16.98
C GLU A 48 0.30 -11.99 16.43
N GLY A 49 -0.77 -11.83 15.65
CA GLY A 49 -1.41 -12.93 14.93
C GLY A 49 -0.47 -13.54 13.90
N ILE A 50 0.26 -12.70 13.15
CA ILE A 50 1.28 -13.13 12.18
C ILE A 50 2.40 -13.92 12.85
N ALA A 51 2.90 -13.45 14.00
CA ALA A 51 3.93 -14.15 14.74
C ALA A 51 3.47 -15.54 15.20
N LYS A 52 2.20 -15.66 15.63
CA LYS A 52 1.62 -16.88 16.18
C LYS A 52 1.14 -17.86 15.10
N ASP A 53 0.43 -17.37 14.12
CA ASP A 53 -0.20 -18.15 13.04
C ASP A 53 -0.34 -17.28 11.79
N PHE A 54 0.73 -17.19 10.99
CA PHE A 54 0.74 -16.41 9.75
C PHE A 54 -0.36 -16.86 8.76
N PRO A 55 -0.48 -18.17 8.44
CA PRO A 55 -1.51 -18.63 7.51
C PRO A 55 -2.93 -18.31 7.99
N GLY A 56 -3.23 -18.56 9.25
CA GLY A 56 -4.55 -18.30 9.82
C GLY A 56 -4.89 -16.82 9.83
N THR A 57 -3.93 -15.96 10.17
CA THR A 57 -4.11 -14.51 10.19
C THR A 57 -4.40 -13.96 8.78
N ILE A 58 -3.62 -14.36 7.76
CA ILE A 58 -3.84 -13.90 6.39
C ILE A 58 -5.19 -14.40 5.84
N LYS A 59 -5.56 -15.66 6.10
CA LYS A 59 -6.88 -16.18 5.69
C LYS A 59 -8.04 -15.41 6.35
N GLN A 60 -7.89 -14.97 7.60
CA GLN A 60 -8.89 -14.13 8.26
C GLN A 60 -8.99 -12.75 7.61
N LEU A 61 -7.87 -12.14 7.22
CA LEU A 61 -7.87 -10.87 6.46
C LEU A 61 -8.55 -11.05 5.09
N ALA A 62 -8.23 -12.12 4.35
CA ALA A 62 -8.87 -12.44 3.07
C ALA A 62 -10.40 -12.62 3.23
N ALA A 63 -10.83 -13.40 4.23
CA ALA A 63 -12.24 -13.61 4.54
C ALA A 63 -12.98 -12.33 4.96
N ALA A 64 -12.28 -11.35 5.54
CA ALA A 64 -12.81 -10.03 5.84
C ALA A 64 -12.94 -9.13 4.60
N GLY A 65 -12.35 -9.52 3.47
CA GLY A 65 -12.46 -8.83 2.19
C GLY A 65 -11.25 -7.97 1.82
N PHE A 66 -10.11 -8.21 2.45
CA PHE A 66 -8.86 -7.59 2.05
C PHE A 66 -8.16 -8.46 0.99
N HIS A 67 -7.91 -7.90 -0.18
CA HIS A 67 -7.26 -8.59 -1.30
C HIS A 67 -5.83 -8.13 -1.54
N HIS A 68 -5.48 -6.95 -1.04
CA HIS A 68 -4.11 -6.46 -0.99
C HIS A 68 -3.65 -6.32 0.45
N ILE A 69 -2.40 -6.66 0.70
CA ILE A 69 -1.77 -6.37 1.99
C ILE A 69 -0.49 -5.55 1.79
N GLU A 70 -0.19 -4.77 2.78
CA GLU A 70 1.11 -4.20 2.99
C GLU A 70 1.72 -4.87 4.23
N MET A 71 2.90 -5.45 4.06
CA MET A 71 3.62 -6.13 5.14
C MET A 71 4.68 -5.20 5.75
N CYS A 72 5.25 -5.65 6.85
CA CYS A 72 6.55 -5.18 7.29
C CYS A 72 7.62 -6.22 6.92
N SER A 73 8.81 -5.75 6.54
CA SER A 73 9.93 -6.63 6.18
C SER A 73 10.29 -7.56 7.33
N PRO A 74 10.43 -8.87 7.07
CA PRO A 74 10.82 -9.82 8.11
C PRO A 74 12.18 -9.55 8.77
N VAL A 75 13.06 -8.82 8.07
CA VAL A 75 14.41 -8.51 8.57
C VAL A 75 14.44 -7.19 9.34
N GLY A 76 13.76 -6.16 8.82
CA GLY A 76 13.75 -4.85 9.48
C GLY A 76 12.79 -4.76 10.66
N TYR A 77 11.89 -5.74 10.78
CA TYR A 77 10.86 -5.81 11.82
C TYR A 77 10.86 -7.19 12.52
N ASP A 78 12.04 -7.78 12.65
CA ASP A 78 12.23 -9.12 13.22
C ASP A 78 11.70 -9.23 14.66
N ASP A 79 11.98 -8.25 15.51
CA ASP A 79 11.51 -8.18 16.90
C ASP A 79 10.03 -7.77 17.02
N SER A 80 9.38 -7.41 15.92
CA SER A 80 8.01 -6.89 15.89
C SER A 80 6.96 -7.90 15.41
N GLY A 81 7.31 -9.19 15.39
CA GLY A 81 6.41 -10.28 15.04
C GLY A 81 6.53 -10.79 13.60
N PHE A 82 7.39 -10.18 12.77
CA PHE A 82 7.60 -10.60 11.38
C PHE A 82 8.83 -11.49 11.21
N GLY A 83 9.75 -11.56 12.17
CA GLY A 83 11.02 -12.29 12.08
C GLY A 83 10.87 -13.77 11.71
N GLY A 84 9.79 -14.42 12.16
CA GLY A 84 9.48 -15.80 11.78
C GLY A 84 9.30 -16.04 10.27
N LEU A 85 9.08 -14.97 9.49
CA LEU A 85 8.93 -15.02 8.04
C LEU A 85 10.27 -14.90 7.29
N ALA A 86 11.36 -14.52 7.94
CA ALA A 86 12.69 -14.35 7.33
C ALA A 86 13.26 -15.66 6.74
N LYS A 87 12.75 -16.81 7.17
CA LYS A 87 13.10 -18.14 6.62
C LYS A 87 12.57 -18.38 5.21
N TYR A 88 11.58 -17.60 4.76
CA TYR A 88 10.98 -17.76 3.44
C TYR A 88 11.62 -16.84 2.41
N LYS A 89 11.80 -17.35 1.18
CA LYS A 89 12.09 -16.52 0.02
C LYS A 89 10.85 -15.67 -0.34
N GLY A 90 11.05 -14.56 -1.02
CA GLY A 90 9.94 -13.74 -1.48
C GLY A 90 8.94 -14.50 -2.34
N SER A 91 9.43 -15.35 -3.26
CA SER A 91 8.60 -16.20 -4.13
C SER A 91 7.76 -17.22 -3.37
N GLU A 92 8.28 -17.77 -2.28
CA GLU A 92 7.54 -18.71 -1.42
C GLU A 92 6.39 -17.98 -0.71
N LEU A 93 6.67 -16.80 -0.13
CA LEU A 93 5.63 -15.95 0.47
C LEU A 93 4.58 -15.52 -0.56
N ARG A 94 5.01 -15.12 -1.77
CA ARG A 94 4.08 -14.77 -2.86
C ARG A 94 3.15 -15.92 -3.19
N THR A 95 3.67 -17.13 -3.34
CA THR A 95 2.87 -18.32 -3.65
C THR A 95 1.85 -18.57 -2.54
N MET A 96 2.29 -18.61 -1.27
CA MET A 96 1.40 -18.82 -0.14
C MET A 96 0.29 -17.75 -0.06
N LEU A 97 0.63 -16.47 -0.22
CA LEU A 97 -0.35 -15.37 -0.17
C LEU A 97 -1.37 -15.48 -1.29
N ASN A 98 -0.92 -15.77 -2.53
CA ASN A 98 -1.80 -15.95 -3.68
C ASN A 98 -2.75 -17.14 -3.50
N ASP A 99 -2.28 -18.26 -2.94
CA ASP A 99 -3.09 -19.44 -2.63
C ASP A 99 -4.19 -19.12 -1.59
N TRP A 100 -3.99 -18.09 -0.78
CA TRP A 100 -4.99 -17.61 0.19
C TRP A 100 -5.83 -16.43 -0.32
N GLY A 101 -5.69 -16.08 -1.61
CA GLY A 101 -6.48 -15.04 -2.27
C GLY A 101 -6.05 -13.60 -1.94
N VAL A 102 -4.79 -13.41 -1.53
CA VAL A 102 -4.23 -12.12 -1.16
C VAL A 102 -2.93 -11.86 -1.92
N SER A 103 -2.69 -10.62 -2.32
CA SER A 103 -1.44 -10.17 -2.92
C SER A 103 -0.73 -9.19 -2.00
N CYS A 104 0.56 -9.40 -1.77
CA CYS A 104 1.42 -8.39 -1.12
C CYS A 104 2.03 -7.50 -2.20
N ILE A 105 1.67 -6.23 -2.22
CA ILE A 105 2.10 -5.27 -3.27
C ILE A 105 3.01 -4.19 -2.72
N SER A 106 3.08 -4.07 -1.40
CA SER A 106 3.84 -3.08 -0.65
C SER A 106 4.41 -3.68 0.62
N SER A 107 5.55 -3.17 1.07
CA SER A 107 6.11 -3.52 2.37
C SER A 107 6.90 -2.35 2.96
N HIS A 108 6.80 -2.17 4.27
CA HIS A 108 7.68 -1.31 5.04
C HIS A 108 9.01 -2.01 5.30
N PHE A 109 10.10 -1.29 5.11
CA PHE A 109 11.47 -1.69 5.40
C PHE A 109 12.07 -0.76 6.45
N GLY A 110 12.92 -1.29 7.31
CA GLY A 110 13.68 -0.47 8.24
C GLY A 110 14.79 0.32 7.50
N MET A 111 15.05 1.58 7.89
CA MET A 111 16.14 2.37 7.30
C MET A 111 17.52 1.68 7.50
N GLU A 112 17.78 1.14 8.70
CA GLU A 112 19.03 0.40 8.98
C GLU A 112 19.15 -0.87 8.15
N GLU A 113 18.04 -1.56 7.89
CA GLU A 113 18.00 -2.71 6.99
C GLU A 113 18.41 -2.32 5.56
N LEU A 114 17.89 -1.20 5.05
CA LEU A 114 18.22 -0.71 3.71
C LEU A 114 19.65 -0.18 3.64
N ARG A 115 20.15 0.48 4.68
CA ARG A 115 21.56 0.90 4.78
C ARG A 115 22.51 -0.29 4.70
N LYS A 116 22.14 -1.40 5.34
CA LYS A 116 22.96 -2.61 5.42
C LYS A 116 22.95 -3.42 4.13
N ASP A 117 21.79 -3.60 3.50
CA ASP A 117 21.62 -4.50 2.34
C ASP A 117 20.40 -4.11 1.47
N GLN A 118 20.44 -2.93 0.86
CA GLN A 118 19.33 -2.53 -0.01
C GLN A 118 19.18 -3.42 -1.25
N GLU A 119 20.28 -3.89 -1.85
CA GLU A 119 20.22 -4.73 -3.06
C GLU A 119 19.54 -6.07 -2.78
N GLY A 120 19.91 -6.74 -1.68
CA GLY A 120 19.24 -7.96 -1.26
C GLY A 120 17.76 -7.75 -0.92
N ARG A 121 17.41 -6.59 -0.33
CA ARG A 121 16.01 -6.25 -0.05
C ARG A 121 15.22 -5.97 -1.32
N ILE A 122 15.81 -5.30 -2.31
CA ILE A 122 15.21 -5.10 -3.64
C ILE A 122 14.99 -6.45 -4.33
N ALA A 123 15.97 -7.35 -4.30
CA ALA A 123 15.82 -8.68 -4.88
C ALA A 123 14.68 -9.46 -4.22
N TRP A 124 14.62 -9.47 -2.89
CA TRP A 124 13.53 -10.09 -2.13
C TRP A 124 12.16 -9.46 -2.43
N ALA A 125 12.10 -8.14 -2.53
CA ALA A 125 10.88 -7.40 -2.85
C ALA A 125 10.33 -7.78 -4.23
N LYS A 126 11.21 -7.86 -5.25
CA LYS A 126 10.85 -8.33 -6.61
C LYS A 126 10.35 -9.76 -6.60
N ASP A 127 11.01 -10.61 -5.84
CA ASP A 127 10.69 -12.03 -5.72
C ASP A 127 9.30 -12.23 -5.06
N LEU A 128 8.98 -11.40 -4.04
CA LEU A 128 7.65 -11.35 -3.43
C LEU A 128 6.57 -10.77 -4.36
N GLY A 129 6.97 -9.93 -5.32
CA GLY A 129 6.06 -9.25 -6.26
C GLY A 129 5.67 -7.85 -5.82
N LEU A 130 6.46 -7.21 -4.96
CA LEU A 130 6.20 -5.82 -4.56
C LEU A 130 6.35 -4.86 -5.73
N THR A 131 5.49 -3.87 -5.79
CA THR A 131 5.57 -2.73 -6.72
C THR A 131 6.17 -1.50 -6.06
N GLN A 132 6.17 -1.48 -4.72
CA GLN A 132 6.67 -0.37 -3.92
C GLN A 132 7.34 -0.86 -2.63
N MET A 133 8.42 -0.17 -2.26
CA MET A 133 9.14 -0.35 -1.00
C MET A 133 9.05 0.94 -0.20
N LEU A 134 8.58 0.84 1.04
CA LEU A 134 8.35 2.01 1.90
C LEU A 134 9.26 1.97 3.12
N VAL A 135 9.54 3.13 3.69
CA VAL A 135 10.02 3.23 5.07
C VAL A 135 9.01 4.04 5.89
N ALA A 136 8.83 3.65 7.14
CA ALA A 136 7.90 4.32 8.04
C ALA A 136 8.39 5.75 8.35
N SER A 137 9.70 5.89 8.56
CA SER A 137 10.39 7.15 8.82
C SER A 137 11.84 7.07 8.36
N LEU A 138 12.42 8.18 7.89
CA LEU A 138 13.86 8.28 7.59
C LEU A 138 14.72 8.18 8.85
N GLY A 139 14.11 8.38 10.00
CA GLY A 139 14.79 8.47 11.29
C GLY A 139 15.62 9.74 11.41
N GLY A 140 15.94 10.08 12.64
CA GLY A 140 16.72 11.28 12.94
C GLY A 140 16.55 11.73 14.39
N PRO A 141 17.19 12.83 14.77
CA PRO A 141 17.02 13.39 16.11
C PRO A 141 15.59 13.93 16.28
N LYS A 142 15.09 13.91 17.51
CA LYS A 142 13.75 14.44 17.87
C LYS A 142 13.59 15.91 17.51
N ASN A 143 14.68 16.68 17.59
CA ASN A 143 14.75 18.10 17.21
C ASN A 143 15.77 18.23 16.07
N PRO A 144 15.38 17.98 14.83
CA PRO A 144 16.30 18.00 13.70
C PRO A 144 16.73 19.42 13.34
N THR A 145 17.91 19.53 12.77
CA THR A 145 18.38 20.70 12.06
C THR A 145 18.05 20.59 10.56
N MET A 146 18.13 21.70 9.83
CA MET A 146 17.99 21.66 8.37
C MET A 146 19.03 20.75 7.70
N ASP A 147 20.24 20.65 8.26
CA ASP A 147 21.29 19.76 7.73
C ASP A 147 20.95 18.29 7.98
N ASP A 148 20.25 17.96 9.08
CA ASP A 148 19.76 16.60 9.32
C ASP A 148 18.72 16.22 8.27
N VAL A 149 17.77 17.13 7.95
CA VAL A 149 16.73 16.90 6.95
C VAL A 149 17.34 16.73 5.55
N LYS A 150 18.31 17.58 5.17
CA LYS A 150 19.00 17.49 3.89
C LYS A 150 19.75 16.16 3.74
N ARG A 151 20.53 15.78 4.78
CA ARG A 151 21.27 14.52 4.76
C ARG A 151 20.34 13.30 4.59
N ALA A 152 19.24 13.27 5.33
CA ALA A 152 18.26 12.20 5.23
C ALA A 152 17.63 12.15 3.83
N ALA A 153 17.27 13.29 3.26
CA ALA A 153 16.72 13.37 1.91
C ALA A 153 17.72 12.94 0.83
N ASP A 154 18.98 13.37 0.92
CA ASP A 154 20.05 13.00 -0.02
C ASP A 154 20.32 11.48 0.02
N GLU A 155 20.39 10.91 1.22
CA GLU A 155 20.53 9.48 1.39
C GLU A 155 19.36 8.72 0.76
N TYR A 156 18.13 9.17 1.04
CA TYR A 156 16.93 8.50 0.57
C TYR A 156 16.71 8.64 -0.94
N ASN A 157 17.11 9.75 -1.55
CA ASN A 157 17.13 9.91 -3.00
C ASN A 157 18.06 8.87 -3.67
N LYS A 158 19.27 8.65 -3.12
CA LYS A 158 20.18 7.61 -3.61
C LYS A 158 19.61 6.19 -3.47
N MET A 159 18.85 5.93 -2.40
CA MET A 159 18.11 4.68 -2.27
C MET A 159 17.00 4.58 -3.34
N GLY A 160 16.32 5.70 -3.63
CA GLY A 160 15.32 5.79 -4.68
C GLY A 160 15.88 5.49 -6.08
N GLU A 161 17.08 5.96 -6.40
CA GLU A 161 17.77 5.66 -7.67
C GLU A 161 17.96 4.14 -7.86
N ARG A 162 18.45 3.44 -6.82
CA ARG A 162 18.65 1.98 -6.87
C ARG A 162 17.32 1.23 -7.00
N ALA A 163 16.30 1.63 -6.26
CA ALA A 163 14.97 1.01 -6.36
C ALA A 163 14.35 1.24 -7.74
N ALA A 164 14.44 2.46 -8.29
CA ALA A 164 13.93 2.81 -9.61
C ALA A 164 14.65 2.02 -10.72
N ALA A 165 15.97 1.85 -10.65
CA ALA A 165 16.75 1.02 -11.59
C ALA A 165 16.29 -0.44 -11.59
N ALA A 166 15.73 -0.92 -10.47
CA ALA A 166 15.16 -2.26 -10.35
C ALA A 166 13.67 -2.34 -10.72
N GLY A 167 13.04 -1.20 -11.06
CA GLY A 167 11.62 -1.12 -11.40
C GLY A 167 10.68 -1.12 -10.20
N ILE A 168 11.17 -0.75 -9.01
CA ILE A 168 10.39 -0.64 -7.78
C ILE A 168 10.29 0.84 -7.38
N GLN A 169 9.09 1.29 -7.00
CA GLN A 169 8.89 2.64 -6.48
C GLN A 169 9.31 2.72 -5.01
N GLN A 170 10.27 3.59 -4.71
CA GLN A 170 10.59 3.94 -3.34
C GLN A 170 9.54 4.89 -2.77
N GLY A 171 9.12 4.67 -1.53
CA GLY A 171 8.13 5.53 -0.87
C GLY A 171 8.48 5.85 0.57
N LEU A 172 7.98 6.98 1.05
CA LEU A 172 8.17 7.48 2.42
C LEU A 172 6.82 7.66 3.10
N HIS A 173 6.66 7.04 4.26
CA HIS A 173 5.53 7.26 5.17
C HIS A 173 5.79 8.51 6.04
N ASN A 174 4.81 9.00 6.77
CA ASN A 174 4.95 10.20 7.61
C ASN A 174 4.73 9.87 9.09
N GLU A 175 5.76 9.34 9.72
CA GLU A 175 5.82 9.10 11.17
C GLU A 175 7.06 9.79 11.77
N ASP A 176 7.10 9.93 13.09
CA ASP A 176 8.25 10.37 13.87
C ASP A 176 8.99 11.61 13.30
N PHE A 177 10.10 11.37 12.59
CA PHE A 177 10.95 12.43 12.04
C PHE A 177 10.19 13.34 11.07
N GLU A 178 9.32 12.79 10.26
CA GLU A 178 8.53 13.52 9.25
C GLU A 178 7.51 14.45 9.91
N THR A 179 6.99 14.10 11.09
CA THR A 179 6.04 14.95 11.82
C THR A 179 6.71 16.03 12.70
N SER A 180 8.05 16.04 12.77
CA SER A 180 8.82 17.06 13.47
C SER A 180 8.80 18.42 12.75
N SER A 181 9.48 19.42 13.34
CA SER A 181 9.60 20.75 12.75
C SER A 181 11.03 21.28 12.85
N VAL A 182 11.45 22.03 11.85
CA VAL A 182 12.74 22.74 11.77
C VAL A 182 12.49 24.21 11.46
N ASP A 183 12.97 25.11 12.29
CA ASP A 183 12.84 26.56 12.13
C ASP A 183 11.40 27.03 11.85
N GLY A 184 10.43 26.40 12.50
CA GLY A 184 8.99 26.68 12.34
C GLY A 184 8.35 26.04 11.09
N HIS A 185 9.08 25.30 10.29
CA HIS A 185 8.58 24.56 9.14
C HIS A 185 8.42 23.07 9.49
N ARG A 186 7.33 22.44 9.04
CA ARG A 186 7.16 20.99 9.18
C ARG A 186 8.22 20.26 8.36
N THR A 187 8.90 19.30 8.95
CA THR A 187 9.90 18.47 8.27
C THR A 187 9.30 17.81 7.04
N TYR A 188 8.05 17.35 7.13
CA TYR A 188 7.34 16.74 6.01
C TYR A 188 7.23 17.69 4.81
N ASP A 189 6.88 18.97 5.03
CA ASP A 189 6.81 19.98 3.95
C ASP A 189 8.18 20.23 3.31
N LEU A 190 9.26 20.25 4.11
CA LEU A 190 10.64 20.39 3.61
C LEU A 190 11.03 19.20 2.72
N LEU A 191 10.65 17.97 3.11
CA LEU A 191 10.94 16.76 2.36
C LEU A 191 10.26 16.72 0.99
N PHE A 192 9.08 17.34 0.81
CA PHE A 192 8.48 17.47 -0.54
C PHE A 192 9.34 18.26 -1.51
N GLY A 193 10.12 19.22 -1.02
CA GLY A 193 11.07 20.02 -1.83
C GLY A 193 12.42 19.32 -2.05
N LEU A 194 12.85 18.47 -1.14
CA LEU A 194 14.18 17.85 -1.14
C LEU A 194 14.21 16.46 -1.80
N LEU A 195 13.11 15.70 -1.74
CA LEU A 195 13.00 14.38 -2.34
C LEU A 195 12.61 14.48 -3.82
N ASP A 196 13.39 13.84 -4.69
CA ASP A 196 13.13 13.82 -6.13
C ASP A 196 11.78 13.15 -6.43
N PRO A 197 10.85 13.87 -7.10
CA PRO A 197 9.50 13.38 -7.39
C PRO A 197 9.45 12.17 -8.33
N LYS A 198 10.53 11.89 -9.06
CA LYS A 198 10.64 10.71 -9.94
C LYS A 198 11.11 9.48 -9.18
N LEU A 199 11.88 9.67 -8.11
CA LEU A 199 12.51 8.61 -7.34
C LEU A 199 11.69 8.21 -6.12
N VAL A 200 11.16 9.22 -5.39
CA VAL A 200 10.46 9.01 -4.13
C VAL A 200 9.03 9.55 -4.19
N LYS A 201 8.09 8.69 -3.85
CA LYS A 201 6.69 9.04 -3.61
C LYS A 201 6.40 9.00 -2.11
N PHE A 202 5.25 9.53 -1.73
CA PHE A 202 4.83 9.54 -0.34
C PHE A 202 3.70 8.54 -0.09
N GLN A 203 3.67 7.96 1.09
CA GLN A 203 2.52 7.29 1.66
C GLN A 203 2.00 8.16 2.80
N PHE A 204 0.72 8.49 2.79
CA PHE A 204 0.14 9.39 3.78
C PHE A 204 -0.58 8.63 4.90
N GLN A 205 -0.19 8.88 6.15
CA GLN A 205 -0.90 8.39 7.32
C GLN A 205 -2.08 9.32 7.66
N VAL A 206 -3.30 8.88 7.42
CA VAL A 206 -4.49 9.74 7.64
C VAL A 206 -4.69 10.09 9.11
N SER A 207 -4.26 9.23 10.04
CA SER A 207 -4.39 9.49 11.49
C SER A 207 -3.57 10.67 11.98
N THR A 208 -2.55 11.13 11.23
CA THR A 208 -1.79 12.34 11.56
C THR A 208 -2.63 13.63 11.50
N ILE A 209 -3.91 13.52 11.13
CA ILE A 209 -4.89 14.61 11.33
C ILE A 209 -4.95 15.06 12.80
N SER A 210 -4.70 14.15 13.74
CA SER A 210 -4.60 14.45 15.18
C SER A 210 -3.46 15.42 15.51
N GLU A 211 -2.46 15.51 14.64
CA GLU A 211 -1.28 16.36 14.71
C GLU A 211 -1.38 17.56 13.76
N GLY A 212 -2.53 17.73 13.10
CA GLY A 212 -2.82 18.83 12.20
C GLY A 212 -2.38 18.60 10.75
N PHE A 213 -2.15 17.35 10.32
CA PHE A 213 -1.89 17.00 8.92
C PHE A 213 -3.20 16.59 8.25
N ASP A 214 -3.80 17.45 7.43
CA ASP A 214 -5.01 17.13 6.66
C ASP A 214 -4.64 16.42 5.36
N ALA A 215 -5.05 15.16 5.22
CA ALA A 215 -4.74 14.33 4.05
C ALA A 215 -5.22 14.98 2.74
N ALA A 216 -6.44 15.52 2.71
CA ALA A 216 -7.00 16.11 1.50
C ALA A 216 -6.25 17.40 1.09
N GLU A 217 -5.79 18.18 2.06
CA GLU A 217 -4.97 19.37 1.80
C GLU A 217 -3.62 18.96 1.20
N TYR A 218 -2.93 17.98 1.78
CA TYR A 218 -1.65 17.49 1.26
C TYR A 218 -1.77 16.90 -0.13
N PHE A 219 -2.77 16.08 -0.39
CA PHE A 219 -3.00 15.49 -1.71
C PHE A 219 -3.23 16.56 -2.79
N ASN A 220 -3.99 17.61 -2.48
CA ASN A 220 -4.24 18.71 -3.41
C ASN A 220 -3.03 19.66 -3.56
N LYS A 221 -2.27 19.88 -2.49
CA LYS A 221 -1.07 20.73 -2.49
C LYS A 221 0.07 20.10 -3.30
N TYR A 222 0.18 18.77 -3.29
CA TYR A 222 1.26 18.03 -3.93
C TYR A 222 0.75 16.97 -4.92
N PRO A 223 0.14 17.39 -6.06
CA PRO A 223 -0.45 16.46 -7.02
C PRO A 223 0.58 15.48 -7.58
N GLY A 224 0.20 14.20 -7.69
CA GLY A 224 1.05 13.14 -8.23
C GLY A 224 2.24 12.72 -7.35
N ARG A 225 2.36 13.25 -6.13
CA ARG A 225 3.47 12.92 -5.22
C ARG A 225 3.22 11.71 -4.34
N PHE A 226 1.99 11.20 -4.28
CA PHE A 226 1.63 10.08 -3.42
C PHE A 226 1.47 8.78 -4.21
N ILE A 227 1.88 7.67 -3.60
CA ILE A 227 1.70 6.31 -4.14
C ILE A 227 0.62 5.54 -3.36
N SER A 228 0.52 5.77 -2.07
CA SER A 228 -0.42 5.09 -1.19
C SER A 228 -0.84 5.94 0.00
N MET A 229 -1.79 5.46 0.78
CA MET A 229 -2.17 6.03 2.08
C MET A 229 -2.61 4.94 3.05
N HIS A 230 -2.35 5.17 4.33
CA HIS A 230 -2.96 4.41 5.41
C HIS A 230 -4.28 5.04 5.83
N VAL A 231 -5.30 4.20 5.91
CA VAL A 231 -6.67 4.61 6.17
C VAL A 231 -7.05 4.21 7.59
N GLN A 232 -7.25 5.20 8.44
CA GLN A 232 -7.62 5.02 9.83
C GLN A 232 -8.68 6.06 10.21
N GLY A 233 -9.83 5.62 10.72
CA GLY A 233 -10.89 6.53 11.14
C GLY A 233 -10.50 7.32 12.38
N TRP A 234 -10.93 8.58 12.45
CA TRP A 234 -10.68 9.48 13.58
C TRP A 234 -11.96 10.24 13.95
N ASP A 235 -12.20 10.34 15.25
CA ASP A 235 -13.23 11.20 15.78
C ASP A 235 -12.63 12.36 16.59
N ALA A 236 -12.68 13.55 16.03
CA ALA A 236 -12.13 14.76 16.66
C ALA A 236 -12.84 15.16 17.97
N LYS A 237 -14.09 14.72 18.18
CA LYS A 237 -14.83 15.03 19.41
C LYS A 237 -14.34 14.20 20.57
N THR A 238 -14.13 12.92 20.35
CA THR A 238 -13.65 11.98 21.39
C THR A 238 -12.16 11.80 21.40
N LYS A 239 -11.44 12.31 20.36
CA LYS A 239 -10.00 12.11 20.14
C LYS A 239 -9.61 10.63 20.12
N LYS A 240 -10.42 9.82 19.45
CA LYS A 240 -10.20 8.37 19.35
C LYS A 240 -10.16 7.90 17.91
N ILE A 241 -9.41 6.81 17.72
CA ILE A 241 -9.49 6.00 16.52
C ILE A 241 -10.85 5.30 16.51
N VAL A 242 -11.51 5.30 15.36
CA VAL A 242 -12.82 4.66 15.13
C VAL A 242 -12.80 3.97 13.76
N PRO A 243 -13.69 3.02 13.48
CA PRO A 243 -13.78 2.42 12.16
C PRO A 243 -13.98 3.48 11.05
N VAL A 244 -13.45 3.21 9.86
CA VAL A 244 -13.63 4.07 8.68
C VAL A 244 -15.12 4.24 8.39
N GLY A 245 -15.52 5.48 8.16
CA GLY A 245 -16.94 5.84 7.99
C GLY A 245 -17.65 6.18 9.28
N GLN A 246 -17.01 6.01 10.43
CA GLN A 246 -17.45 6.53 11.71
C GLN A 246 -16.56 7.73 12.11
N GLY A 247 -17.04 8.58 13.01
CA GLY A 247 -16.29 9.75 13.46
C GLY A 247 -16.46 10.97 12.54
N THR A 248 -15.41 11.81 12.44
CA THR A 248 -15.53 13.17 11.90
C THR A 248 -14.83 13.39 10.56
N LEU A 249 -14.12 12.38 10.01
CA LEU A 249 -13.41 12.53 8.76
C LEU A 249 -14.35 12.51 7.54
N ASP A 250 -14.17 13.46 6.63
CA ASP A 250 -14.84 13.46 5.32
C ASP A 250 -14.06 12.56 4.33
N TRP A 251 -14.43 11.30 4.30
CA TRP A 251 -13.80 10.30 3.45
C TRP A 251 -13.98 10.58 1.96
N LYS A 252 -15.07 11.21 1.53
CA LYS A 252 -15.24 11.61 0.12
C LYS A 252 -14.21 12.66 -0.27
N LYS A 253 -14.02 13.68 0.58
CA LYS A 253 -13.02 14.73 0.36
C LYS A 253 -11.60 14.12 0.35
N ILE A 254 -11.29 13.21 1.28
CA ILE A 254 -9.97 12.56 1.37
C ILE A 254 -9.69 11.74 0.12
N PHE A 255 -10.60 10.86 -0.31
CA PHE A 255 -10.39 10.03 -1.50
C PHE A 255 -10.40 10.84 -2.80
N ALA A 256 -11.21 11.90 -2.91
CA ALA A 256 -11.14 12.82 -4.05
C ALA A 256 -9.77 13.49 -4.14
N GLY A 257 -9.25 13.98 -3.00
CA GLY A 257 -7.89 14.49 -2.90
C GLY A 257 -6.85 13.42 -3.26
N ALA A 258 -7.00 12.21 -2.77
CA ALA A 258 -6.09 11.08 -3.04
C ALA A 258 -5.96 10.79 -4.56
N LYS A 259 -7.03 10.95 -5.32
CA LYS A 259 -6.98 10.88 -6.79
C LYS A 259 -6.06 11.94 -7.39
N THR A 260 -6.17 13.19 -6.94
CA THR A 260 -5.29 14.30 -7.33
C THR A 260 -3.85 14.02 -6.89
N GLY A 261 -3.66 13.54 -5.67
CA GLY A 261 -2.36 13.15 -5.11
C GLY A 261 -1.66 12.03 -5.85
N GLY A 262 -2.40 11.24 -6.67
CA GLY A 262 -1.85 10.15 -7.47
C GLY A 262 -1.80 8.80 -6.75
N VAL A 263 -2.56 8.63 -5.66
CA VAL A 263 -2.63 7.40 -4.87
C VAL A 263 -3.06 6.21 -5.74
N LYS A 264 -2.28 5.12 -5.67
CA LYS A 264 -2.48 3.87 -6.41
C LYS A 264 -2.97 2.73 -5.52
N ASN A 265 -2.80 2.86 -4.21
CA ASN A 265 -3.17 1.86 -3.23
C ASN A 265 -3.58 2.55 -1.93
N TYR A 266 -4.44 1.92 -1.16
CA TYR A 266 -4.72 2.34 0.21
C TYR A 266 -4.85 1.12 1.12
N PHE A 267 -4.42 1.28 2.36
CA PHE A 267 -4.35 0.19 3.32
C PHE A 267 -5.05 0.61 4.61
N VAL A 268 -6.04 -0.15 5.03
CA VAL A 268 -6.69 0.05 6.33
C VAL A 268 -5.72 -0.39 7.42
N GLU A 269 -5.43 0.51 8.36
CA GLU A 269 -4.48 0.26 9.44
C GLU A 269 -5.12 0.53 10.79
N MET A 270 -5.69 -0.48 11.38
CA MET A 270 -6.27 -0.46 12.71
C MET A 270 -6.43 -1.90 13.23
N ASP A 271 -6.90 -2.09 14.45
CA ASP A 271 -7.13 -3.44 14.96
C ASP A 271 -8.13 -4.23 14.08
N PHE A 272 -8.04 -5.55 14.12
CA PHE A 272 -8.82 -6.41 13.23
C PHE A 272 -10.35 -6.26 13.38
N PRO A 273 -10.92 -6.08 14.60
CA PRO A 273 -12.33 -5.75 14.75
C PRO A 273 -12.75 -4.48 14.00
N MET A 274 -11.99 -3.40 14.12
CA MET A 274 -12.26 -2.14 13.43
C MET A 274 -12.07 -2.27 11.90
N MET A 275 -11.04 -3.01 11.45
CA MET A 275 -10.85 -3.33 10.03
C MET A 275 -12.10 -3.97 9.42
N LYS A 276 -12.67 -4.99 10.07
CA LYS A 276 -13.89 -5.68 9.59
C LYS A 276 -15.09 -4.75 9.47
N VAL A 277 -15.26 -3.83 10.42
CA VAL A 277 -16.36 -2.83 10.39
C VAL A 277 -16.16 -1.81 9.27
N SER A 278 -14.92 -1.51 8.91
CA SER A 278 -14.57 -0.51 7.90
C SER A 278 -14.83 -0.98 6.46
N VAL A 279 -14.66 -2.28 6.18
CA VAL A 279 -14.79 -2.84 4.81
C VAL A 279 -16.16 -2.56 4.17
N PRO A 280 -17.31 -2.80 4.83
CA PRO A 280 -18.63 -2.52 4.23
C PRO A 280 -18.85 -1.05 3.87
N TYR A 281 -18.30 -0.13 4.63
CA TYR A 281 -18.35 1.30 4.32
C TYR A 281 -17.50 1.61 3.08
N LEU A 282 -16.24 1.16 3.05
CA LEU A 282 -15.34 1.38 1.91
C LEU A 282 -15.90 0.79 0.62
N ARG A 283 -16.52 -0.38 0.65
CA ARG A 283 -17.18 -0.99 -0.52
C ARG A 283 -18.32 -0.16 -1.11
N LYS A 284 -18.95 0.69 -0.33
CA LYS A 284 -20.07 1.53 -0.75
C LYS A 284 -19.68 2.98 -1.03
N LEU A 285 -18.47 3.37 -0.65
CA LEU A 285 -18.01 4.74 -0.80
C LEU A 285 -17.74 5.05 -2.28
N GLN A 286 -18.48 6.00 -2.81
CA GLN A 286 -18.32 6.53 -4.17
C GLN A 286 -17.65 7.90 -4.12
N VAL A 287 -16.65 8.12 -4.99
CA VAL A 287 -15.83 9.33 -5.07
C VAL A 287 -15.70 9.81 -6.52
#